data_a9ca3bee538f558eeb95350fe2e6dc6d
#
_entry.id   a9ca3bee538f558eeb95350fe2e6dc6d
#
_cell.length_a   1.000
_cell.length_b   1.000
_cell.length_c   1.000
_cell.angle_alpha   90.00
_cell.angle_beta   90.00
_cell.angle_gamma   90.00
#
_symmetry.space_group_name_H-M   'P 1'
#
loop_
_entity.id
_entity.type
_entity.pdbx_description
1 polymer ?
#
loop_
_entity_poly.entity_id
_entity_poly.type
_entity_poly.pdbx_seq_one_letter_code
_entity_poly.pdbx_strand_id
1 'polypeptide(L)'
;MNKAFYTLCTYIYGAFSFVVHPVKVNGRENMPLDGKAILCANHQSFQDPLLLATYVKRKMHFMAKKELFKVKLFAKVLSALGAFPVARGQNDLGAIRTSFKLLSEDKALGIFPEGTRFSDGEMHEAKNGVAMIALRTGAKVIPAYIVGNYKPFKRMTLNIGKSVDLTDLGGKCDSKSIQIASERIREAMIKLS
;
A
#
# COMPACT_ATOMS: atom_id res chain seq x y z
N MET A 1 -2.01 -8.34 14.20
CA MET A 1 -3.24 -8.38 13.35
C MET A 1 -4.13 -9.52 13.80
N ASN A 2 -5.42 -9.26 14.02
CA ASN A 2 -6.41 -10.30 14.33
C ASN A 2 -7.00 -10.82 13.00
N LYS A 3 -6.76 -12.10 12.69
CA LYS A 3 -7.14 -12.68 11.38
C LYS A 3 -8.66 -12.71 11.14
N ALA A 4 -9.46 -13.05 12.16
CA ALA A 4 -10.91 -13.12 12.04
C ALA A 4 -11.51 -11.72 11.87
N PHE A 5 -11.08 -10.76 12.68
CA PHE A 5 -11.54 -9.37 12.59
C PHE A 5 -11.16 -8.72 11.24
N TYR A 6 -9.94 -8.93 10.77
CA TYR A 6 -9.51 -8.47 9.44
C TYR A 6 -10.42 -9.00 8.34
N THR A 7 -10.67 -10.33 8.36
CA THR A 7 -11.54 -10.96 7.36
C THR A 7 -12.97 -10.41 7.43
N LEU A 8 -13.54 -10.28 8.63
CA LEU A 8 -14.88 -9.70 8.81
C LEU A 8 -14.96 -8.27 8.23
N CYS A 9 -14.00 -7.40 8.55
CA CYS A 9 -13.98 -6.03 8.05
C CYS A 9 -13.85 -5.97 6.52
N THR A 10 -13.02 -6.83 5.90
CA THR A 10 -12.89 -6.87 4.45
C THR A 10 -14.16 -7.39 3.76
N TYR A 11 -14.86 -8.35 4.36
CA TYR A 11 -16.16 -8.80 3.85
C TYR A 11 -17.23 -7.70 3.95
N ILE A 12 -17.34 -7.03 5.09
CA ILE A 12 -18.29 -5.93 5.29
C ILE A 12 -18.02 -4.81 4.28
N TYR A 13 -16.75 -4.43 4.13
CA TYR A 13 -16.38 -3.40 3.15
C TYR A 13 -16.61 -3.87 1.72
N GLY A 14 -16.36 -5.13 1.41
CA GLY A 14 -16.64 -5.72 0.10
C GLY A 14 -18.13 -5.66 -0.27
N ALA A 15 -19.02 -6.03 0.65
CA ALA A 15 -20.48 -5.92 0.46
C ALA A 15 -20.92 -4.46 0.31
N PHE A 16 -20.40 -3.56 1.15
CA PHE A 16 -20.67 -2.13 1.05
C PHE A 16 -20.22 -1.56 -0.30
N SER A 17 -18.98 -1.82 -0.70
CA SER A 17 -18.44 -1.30 -1.95
C SER A 17 -19.13 -1.87 -3.19
N PHE A 18 -19.57 -3.14 -3.14
CA PHE A 18 -20.32 -3.75 -4.23
C PHE A 18 -21.61 -2.97 -4.57
N VAL A 19 -22.28 -2.44 -3.54
CA VAL A 19 -23.51 -1.66 -3.71
C VAL A 19 -23.20 -0.18 -4.01
N VAL A 20 -22.29 0.43 -3.24
CA VAL A 20 -22.10 1.88 -3.25
C VAL A 20 -21.15 2.34 -4.35
N HIS A 21 -20.05 1.63 -4.56
CA HIS A 21 -19.04 1.95 -5.60
C HIS A 21 -18.36 0.65 -6.09
N PRO A 22 -19.01 -0.07 -7.01
CA PRO A 22 -18.48 -1.35 -7.50
C PRO A 22 -17.04 -1.24 -8.01
N VAL A 23 -16.18 -2.16 -7.59
CA VAL A 23 -14.76 -2.15 -7.95
C VAL A 23 -14.45 -3.26 -8.95
N LYS A 24 -13.96 -2.88 -10.14
CA LYS A 24 -13.35 -3.81 -11.10
C LYS A 24 -11.87 -3.97 -10.73
N VAL A 25 -11.37 -5.20 -10.69
CA VAL A 25 -9.95 -5.47 -10.43
C VAL A 25 -9.31 -6.12 -11.63
N ASN A 26 -8.24 -5.52 -12.13
CA ASN A 26 -7.41 -6.05 -13.20
C ASN A 26 -6.03 -6.43 -12.64
N GLY A 27 -5.44 -7.54 -13.10
CA GLY A 27 -4.09 -7.96 -12.71
C GLY A 27 -3.97 -8.46 -11.27
N ARG A 28 -5.05 -8.97 -10.66
CA ARG A 28 -5.05 -9.49 -9.29
C ARG A 28 -4.01 -10.60 -9.08
N GLU A 29 -3.75 -11.37 -10.11
CA GLU A 29 -2.76 -12.45 -10.16
C GLU A 29 -1.32 -11.98 -10.00
N ASN A 30 -1.04 -10.71 -10.27
CA ASN A 30 0.29 -10.11 -10.14
C ASN A 30 0.71 -9.94 -8.66
N MET A 31 -0.24 -9.98 -7.72
CA MET A 31 0.09 -9.93 -6.30
C MET A 31 0.50 -11.32 -5.80
N PRO A 32 1.76 -11.53 -5.36
CA PRO A 32 2.22 -12.81 -4.85
C PRO A 32 1.46 -13.19 -3.57
N LEU A 33 1.05 -14.44 -3.46
CA LEU A 33 0.29 -14.94 -2.30
C LEU A 33 1.18 -15.11 -1.05
N ASP A 34 2.47 -15.31 -1.24
CA ASP A 34 3.49 -15.54 -0.20
C ASP A 34 4.75 -14.70 -0.43
N GLY A 35 5.73 -14.85 0.45
CA GLY A 35 6.99 -14.11 0.43
C GLY A 35 6.83 -12.61 0.71
N LYS A 36 7.91 -11.89 0.85
CA LYS A 36 7.93 -10.46 1.12
C LYS A 36 7.51 -9.63 -0.09
N ALA A 37 6.52 -8.77 0.09
CA ALA A 37 6.00 -7.93 -0.99
C ALA A 37 5.56 -6.54 -0.49
N ILE A 38 5.68 -5.55 -1.36
CA ILE A 38 5.21 -4.17 -1.13
C ILE A 38 4.25 -3.84 -2.27
N LEU A 39 2.99 -3.56 -1.94
CA LEU A 39 2.02 -3.02 -2.88
C LEU A 39 2.08 -1.50 -2.81
N CYS A 40 2.42 -0.86 -3.91
CA CYS A 40 2.47 0.60 -4.03
C CYS A 40 1.24 1.10 -4.77
N ALA A 41 0.44 1.97 -4.16
CA ALA A 41 -0.75 2.53 -4.78
C ALA A 41 -0.82 4.05 -4.61
N ASN A 42 -1.53 4.76 -5.52
CA ASN A 42 -1.91 6.15 -5.33
C ASN A 42 -2.86 6.29 -4.14
N HIS A 43 -2.91 7.47 -3.53
CA HIS A 43 -3.69 7.69 -2.31
C HIS A 43 -4.66 8.87 -2.47
N GLN A 44 -5.95 8.56 -2.56
CA GLN A 44 -6.99 9.58 -2.75
C GLN A 44 -8.04 9.61 -1.62
N SER A 45 -8.18 8.54 -0.84
CA SER A 45 -9.22 8.42 0.17
C SER A 45 -8.76 7.67 1.42
N PHE A 46 -9.45 7.90 2.54
CA PHE A 46 -9.34 7.04 3.73
C PHE A 46 -9.76 5.58 3.47
N GLN A 47 -10.54 5.35 2.42
CA GLN A 47 -11.04 4.04 2.06
C GLN A 47 -10.00 3.21 1.30
N ASP A 48 -8.93 3.81 0.72
CA ASP A 48 -7.94 3.11 -0.08
C ASP A 48 -7.32 1.89 0.63
N PRO A 49 -6.89 1.98 1.90
CA PRO A 49 -6.35 0.81 2.59
C PRO A 49 -7.36 -0.34 2.72
N LEU A 50 -8.65 -0.01 2.95
CA LEU A 50 -9.73 -1.02 3.03
C LEU A 50 -10.04 -1.60 1.65
N LEU A 51 -10.05 -0.78 0.61
CA LEU A 51 -10.21 -1.21 -0.77
C LEU A 51 -9.11 -2.21 -1.14
N LEU A 52 -7.86 -1.84 -0.93
CA LEU A 52 -6.72 -2.73 -1.22
C LEU A 52 -6.79 -4.00 -0.36
N ALA A 53 -7.05 -3.89 0.94
CA ALA A 53 -7.19 -5.04 1.84
C ALA A 53 -8.31 -6.01 1.41
N THR A 54 -9.38 -5.51 0.82
CA THR A 54 -10.54 -6.29 0.38
C THR A 54 -10.29 -6.98 -0.95
N TYR A 55 -9.72 -6.26 -1.92
CA TYR A 55 -9.65 -6.73 -3.29
C TYR A 55 -8.33 -7.42 -3.65
N VAL A 56 -7.30 -7.25 -2.84
CA VAL A 56 -6.04 -8.00 -2.96
C VAL A 56 -6.16 -9.33 -2.21
N LYS A 57 -5.83 -10.45 -2.86
CA LYS A 57 -5.93 -11.82 -2.28
C LYS A 57 -4.87 -12.12 -1.20
N ARG A 58 -4.45 -11.09 -0.44
CA ARG A 58 -3.41 -11.23 0.57
C ARG A 58 -3.66 -10.28 1.74
N LYS A 59 -3.36 -10.73 2.95
CA LYS A 59 -3.43 -9.86 4.13
C LYS A 59 -2.34 -8.80 4.07
N MET A 60 -2.76 -7.54 4.14
CA MET A 60 -1.92 -6.38 4.00
C MET A 60 -1.67 -5.68 5.34
N HIS A 61 -0.50 -5.09 5.49
CA HIS A 61 -0.15 -4.19 6.58
C HIS A 61 0.04 -2.78 6.02
N PHE A 62 -0.53 -1.77 6.68
CA PHE A 62 -0.47 -0.38 6.21
C PHE A 62 0.16 0.55 7.23
N MET A 63 0.89 1.55 6.74
CA MET A 63 1.31 2.69 7.57
C MET A 63 0.13 3.63 7.78
N ALA A 64 -0.18 3.96 9.02
CA ALA A 64 -1.23 4.92 9.34
C ALA A 64 -0.70 6.04 10.23
N LYS A 65 -1.26 7.23 10.09
CA LYS A 65 -0.82 8.44 10.81
C LYS A 65 -0.80 8.20 12.32
N LYS A 66 0.33 8.48 13.00
CA LYS A 66 0.57 8.21 14.43
C LYS A 66 -0.53 8.78 15.33
N GLU A 67 -1.09 9.94 14.97
CA GLU A 67 -2.14 10.59 15.73
C GLU A 67 -3.43 9.77 15.81
N LEU A 68 -3.71 8.90 14.83
CA LEU A 68 -4.87 8.00 14.88
C LEU A 68 -4.76 6.94 15.99
N PHE A 69 -3.53 6.67 16.45
CA PHE A 69 -3.29 5.72 17.54
C PHE A 69 -3.36 6.35 18.95
N LYS A 70 -3.55 7.69 19.05
CA LYS A 70 -3.74 8.36 20.35
C LYS A 70 -5.08 7.98 21.01
N VAL A 71 -6.10 7.69 20.20
CA VAL A 71 -7.40 7.23 20.70
C VAL A 71 -7.36 5.73 20.84
N LYS A 72 -7.45 5.23 22.09
CA LYS A 72 -7.30 3.79 22.42
C LYS A 72 -8.19 2.85 21.58
N LEU A 73 -9.43 3.25 21.30
CA LEU A 73 -10.36 2.47 20.50
C LEU A 73 -9.88 2.35 19.05
N PHE A 74 -9.51 3.48 18.43
CA PHE A 74 -8.96 3.48 17.06
C PHE A 74 -7.63 2.73 16.98
N ALA A 75 -6.76 2.86 17.97
CA ALA A 75 -5.51 2.12 18.05
C ALA A 75 -5.75 0.60 18.02
N LYS A 76 -6.72 0.11 18.81
CA LYS A 76 -7.11 -1.31 18.81
C LYS A 76 -7.60 -1.78 17.44
N VAL A 77 -8.54 -1.04 16.84
CA VAL A 77 -9.11 -1.37 15.52
C VAL A 77 -8.04 -1.38 14.43
N LEU A 78 -7.25 -0.31 14.33
CA LEU A 78 -6.19 -0.19 13.33
C LEU A 78 -5.13 -1.30 13.48
N SER A 79 -4.69 -1.57 14.71
CA SER A 79 -3.72 -2.66 14.98
C SER A 79 -4.30 -4.03 14.64
N ALA A 80 -5.59 -4.27 14.94
CA ALA A 80 -6.28 -5.50 14.58
C ALA A 80 -6.39 -5.69 13.06
N LEU A 81 -6.50 -4.59 12.31
CA LEU A 81 -6.47 -4.57 10.84
C LEU A 81 -5.04 -4.63 10.26
N GLY A 82 -4.00 -4.69 11.10
CA GLY A 82 -2.62 -4.77 10.64
C GLY A 82 -1.98 -3.43 10.33
N ALA A 83 -2.62 -2.31 10.67
CA ALA A 83 -2.00 -1.01 10.54
C ALA A 83 -1.00 -0.74 11.68
N PHE A 84 0.05 0.03 11.39
CA PHE A 84 1.05 0.47 12.35
C PHE A 84 1.35 1.97 12.20
N PRO A 85 1.75 2.64 13.28
CA PRO A 85 1.89 4.09 13.29
C PRO A 85 3.11 4.56 12.49
N VAL A 86 2.97 5.71 11.81
CA VAL A 86 4.06 6.45 11.18
C VAL A 86 3.92 7.96 11.46
N ALA A 87 5.02 8.60 11.85
CA ALA A 87 5.13 10.05 11.97
C ALA A 87 5.41 10.63 10.57
N ARG A 88 4.40 11.26 9.96
CA ARG A 88 4.54 11.86 8.62
C ARG A 88 5.41 13.11 8.66
N GLY A 89 6.17 13.33 7.57
CA GLY A 89 7.04 14.51 7.44
C GLY A 89 8.39 14.43 8.19
N GLN A 90 8.67 13.30 8.83
CA GLN A 90 9.92 13.01 9.51
C GLN A 90 10.49 11.65 9.07
N ASN A 91 11.80 11.46 9.21
CA ASN A 91 12.41 10.14 9.02
C ASN A 91 12.02 9.23 10.21
N ASP A 92 10.85 8.61 10.15
CA ASP A 92 10.36 7.72 11.22
C ASP A 92 11.08 6.37 11.18
N LEU A 93 12.19 6.28 11.91
CA LEU A 93 12.96 5.05 12.06
C LEU A 93 12.14 3.90 12.66
N GLY A 94 11.12 4.19 13.48
CA GLY A 94 10.23 3.20 14.05
C GLY A 94 9.36 2.53 12.99
N ALA A 95 8.78 3.32 12.09
CA ALA A 95 8.00 2.82 10.97
C ALA A 95 8.88 2.01 9.99
N ILE A 96 10.10 2.47 9.72
CA ILE A 96 11.06 1.75 8.87
C ILE A 96 11.43 0.39 9.49
N ARG A 97 11.77 0.35 10.79
CA ARG A 97 12.08 -0.91 11.51
C ARG A 97 10.90 -1.87 11.50
N THR A 98 9.69 -1.37 11.71
CA THR A 98 8.46 -2.17 11.65
C THR A 98 8.25 -2.76 10.25
N SER A 99 8.50 -1.97 9.21
CA SER A 99 8.42 -2.44 7.82
C SER A 99 9.42 -3.56 7.54
N PHE A 100 10.68 -3.40 7.98
CA PHE A 100 11.69 -4.44 7.82
C PHE A 100 11.31 -5.73 8.55
N LYS A 101 10.82 -5.62 9.78
CA LYS A 101 10.34 -6.77 10.56
C LYS A 101 9.20 -7.49 9.86
N LEU A 102 8.19 -6.78 9.38
CA LEU A 102 7.05 -7.38 8.67
C LEU A 102 7.49 -8.09 7.39
N LEU A 103 8.39 -7.48 6.63
CA LEU A 103 8.91 -8.09 5.39
C LEU A 103 9.83 -9.28 5.68
N SER A 104 10.61 -9.29 6.76
CA SER A 104 11.41 -10.46 7.17
C SER A 104 10.55 -11.64 7.64
N GLU A 105 9.30 -11.39 8.01
CA GLU A 105 8.28 -12.41 8.34
C GLU A 105 7.42 -12.79 7.11
N ASP A 106 7.88 -12.52 5.90
CA ASP A 106 7.19 -12.78 4.63
C ASP A 106 5.78 -12.17 4.55
N LYS A 107 5.56 -11.03 5.24
CA LYS A 107 4.30 -10.29 5.18
C LYS A 107 4.30 -9.29 4.03
N ALA A 108 3.09 -8.83 3.66
CA ALA A 108 2.91 -7.82 2.64
C ALA A 108 2.62 -6.45 3.26
N LEU A 109 3.28 -5.41 2.73
CA LEU A 109 3.04 -4.02 3.06
C LEU A 109 2.22 -3.34 1.97
N GLY A 110 1.26 -2.49 2.35
CA GLY A 110 0.67 -1.50 1.48
C GLY A 110 1.28 -0.14 1.79
N ILE A 111 1.85 0.50 0.80
CA ILE A 111 2.48 1.81 0.92
C ILE A 111 1.90 2.74 -0.13
N PHE A 112 1.57 3.95 0.30
CA PHE A 112 1.20 5.05 -0.57
C PHE A 112 2.42 5.98 -0.69
N PRO A 113 3.18 5.93 -1.81
CA PRO A 113 4.46 6.63 -1.91
C PRO A 113 4.36 8.15 -1.78
N GLU A 114 3.22 8.73 -2.13
CA GLU A 114 2.95 10.17 -2.01
C GLU A 114 2.98 10.65 -0.54
N GLY A 115 2.74 9.75 0.42
CA GLY A 115 2.76 10.03 1.85
C GLY A 115 1.60 10.88 2.36
N THR A 116 0.75 11.39 1.47
CA THR A 116 -0.49 12.12 1.76
C THR A 116 -1.54 11.77 0.73
N ARG A 117 -2.76 12.29 0.87
CA ARG A 117 -3.86 12.04 -0.07
C ARG A 117 -4.01 13.21 -1.02
N PHE A 118 -4.23 12.86 -2.30
CA PHE A 118 -4.57 13.79 -3.36
C PHE A 118 -5.85 13.30 -4.02
N SER A 119 -6.79 14.21 -4.29
CA SER A 119 -8.12 13.87 -4.83
C SER A 119 -8.34 14.33 -6.27
N ASP A 120 -7.28 14.81 -6.91
CA ASP A 120 -7.28 15.27 -8.30
C ASP A 120 -7.21 14.14 -9.33
N GLY A 121 -6.92 12.92 -8.88
CA GLY A 121 -6.80 11.74 -9.74
C GLY A 121 -5.43 11.58 -10.38
N GLU A 122 -4.47 12.45 -10.06
CA GLU A 122 -3.11 12.41 -10.58
C GLU A 122 -2.14 11.75 -9.58
N MET A 123 -1.06 11.20 -10.10
CA MET A 123 0.04 10.67 -9.30
C MET A 123 1.05 11.78 -9.00
N HIS A 124 1.13 12.17 -7.74
CA HIS A 124 2.08 13.16 -7.26
C HIS A 124 3.47 12.56 -7.01
N GLU A 125 4.40 13.41 -6.53
CA GLU A 125 5.77 13.00 -6.28
C GLU A 125 5.84 11.86 -5.26
N ALA A 126 6.57 10.80 -5.64
CA ALA A 126 6.78 9.64 -4.78
C ALA A 126 7.98 9.87 -3.85
N LYS A 127 7.78 9.65 -2.55
CA LYS A 127 8.85 9.70 -1.55
C LYS A 127 9.77 8.48 -1.68
N ASN A 128 11.04 8.68 -1.44
CA ASN A 128 12.09 7.66 -1.54
C ASN A 128 11.99 6.51 -0.53
N GLY A 129 11.09 6.60 0.45
CA GLY A 129 10.96 5.61 1.52
C GLY A 129 10.64 4.21 1.04
N VAL A 130 9.74 4.07 0.05
CA VAL A 130 9.38 2.76 -0.49
C VAL A 130 10.54 2.11 -1.24
N ALA A 131 11.26 2.90 -2.05
CA ALA A 131 12.42 2.44 -2.79
C ALA A 131 13.52 1.93 -1.86
N MET A 132 13.83 2.70 -0.80
CA MET A 132 14.80 2.33 0.22
C MET A 132 14.39 1.04 0.95
N ILE A 133 13.12 0.88 1.33
CA ILE A 133 12.64 -0.35 1.97
C ILE A 133 12.76 -1.54 1.02
N ALA A 134 12.36 -1.37 -0.25
CA ALA A 134 12.42 -2.43 -1.26
C ALA A 134 13.85 -2.90 -1.52
N LEU A 135 14.78 -1.98 -1.77
CA LEU A 135 16.19 -2.29 -2.01
C LEU A 135 16.84 -2.99 -0.81
N ARG A 136 16.60 -2.48 0.41
CA ARG A 136 17.17 -3.02 1.65
C ARG A 136 16.67 -4.42 1.98
N THR A 137 15.42 -4.74 1.65
CA THR A 137 14.79 -6.01 2.01
C THR A 137 14.76 -7.01 0.86
N GLY A 138 14.94 -6.57 -0.40
CA GLY A 138 14.71 -7.39 -1.60
C GLY A 138 13.24 -7.81 -1.75
N ALA A 139 12.30 -7.05 -1.19
CA ALA A 139 10.88 -7.32 -1.34
C ALA A 139 10.41 -7.00 -2.77
N LYS A 140 9.55 -7.85 -3.34
CA LYS A 140 8.90 -7.58 -4.63
C LYS A 140 8.02 -6.35 -4.52
N VAL A 141 8.20 -5.38 -5.41
CA VAL A 141 7.37 -4.16 -5.47
C VAL A 141 6.31 -4.34 -6.54
N ILE A 142 5.06 -4.32 -6.13
CA ILE A 142 3.90 -4.47 -7.01
C ILE A 142 3.23 -3.10 -7.15
N PRO A 143 3.26 -2.48 -8.34
CA PRO A 143 2.57 -1.22 -8.57
C PRO A 143 1.08 -1.47 -8.69
N ALA A 144 0.28 -0.54 -8.18
CA ALA A 144 -1.17 -0.54 -8.33
C ALA A 144 -1.66 0.89 -8.56
N TYR A 145 -2.84 1.01 -9.17
CA TYR A 145 -3.50 2.30 -9.36
C TYR A 145 -4.99 2.18 -9.14
N ILE A 146 -5.54 3.08 -8.31
CA ILE A 146 -6.96 3.21 -8.05
C ILE A 146 -7.50 4.28 -8.98
N VAL A 147 -8.30 3.89 -9.97
CA VAL A 147 -8.95 4.77 -10.95
C VAL A 147 -10.38 5.03 -10.54
N GLY A 148 -10.82 6.28 -10.66
CA GLY A 148 -12.16 6.73 -10.28
C GLY A 148 -12.16 7.42 -8.92
N ASN A 149 -13.36 7.64 -8.39
CA ASN A 149 -13.57 8.32 -7.13
C ASN A 149 -14.64 7.62 -6.28
N TYR A 150 -14.65 7.86 -4.98
CA TYR A 150 -15.59 7.24 -4.03
C TYR A 150 -17.00 7.89 -4.06
N LYS A 151 -17.44 8.39 -5.21
CA LYS A 151 -18.81 8.89 -5.36
C LYS A 151 -19.80 7.71 -5.41
N PRO A 152 -20.96 7.83 -4.75
CA PRO A 152 -21.98 6.78 -4.78
C PRO A 152 -22.37 6.40 -6.20
N PHE A 153 -22.54 5.08 -6.42
CA PHE A 153 -22.96 4.47 -7.69
C PHE A 153 -22.02 4.71 -8.88
N LYS A 154 -20.80 5.20 -8.63
CA LYS A 154 -19.76 5.27 -9.65
C LYS A 154 -18.82 4.07 -9.51
N ARG A 155 -18.53 3.42 -10.66
CA ARG A 155 -17.59 2.30 -10.72
C ARG A 155 -16.16 2.81 -10.51
N MET A 156 -15.40 2.04 -9.75
CA MET A 156 -13.97 2.22 -9.58
C MET A 156 -13.21 1.07 -10.25
N THR A 157 -11.96 1.30 -10.56
CA THR A 157 -11.06 0.25 -11.06
C THR A 157 -9.80 0.21 -10.22
N LEU A 158 -9.40 -0.99 -9.81
CA LEU A 158 -8.09 -1.26 -9.21
C LEU A 158 -7.25 -2.01 -10.23
N ASN A 159 -6.24 -1.34 -10.77
CA ASN A 159 -5.26 -1.94 -11.66
C ASN A 159 -4.03 -2.36 -10.84
N ILE A 160 -3.60 -3.64 -10.97
CA ILE A 160 -2.42 -4.19 -10.29
C ILE A 160 -1.44 -4.64 -11.37
N GLY A 161 -0.28 -4.00 -11.42
CA GLY A 161 0.76 -4.27 -12.40
C GLY A 161 1.67 -5.43 -12.02
N LYS A 162 2.55 -5.83 -12.94
CA LYS A 162 3.62 -6.78 -12.68
C LYS A 162 4.66 -6.18 -11.74
N SER A 163 5.40 -7.04 -11.04
CA SER A 163 6.50 -6.60 -10.17
C SER A 163 7.50 -5.71 -10.92
N VAL A 164 7.85 -4.59 -10.30
CA VAL A 164 8.90 -3.70 -10.79
C VAL A 164 10.24 -4.40 -10.66
N ASP A 165 11.02 -4.45 -11.74
CA ASP A 165 12.36 -5.02 -11.71
C ASP A 165 13.35 -3.99 -11.13
N LEU A 166 13.99 -4.36 -10.03
CA LEU A 166 15.02 -3.61 -9.33
C LEU A 166 16.30 -4.46 -9.13
N THR A 167 16.42 -5.59 -9.81
CA THR A 167 17.50 -6.57 -9.60
C THR A 167 18.86 -6.02 -10.00
N ASP A 168 18.92 -5.21 -11.05
CA ASP A 168 20.14 -4.54 -11.55
C ASP A 168 20.74 -3.55 -10.53
N LEU A 169 19.96 -3.07 -9.58
CA LEU A 169 20.43 -2.18 -8.52
C LEU A 169 21.13 -2.94 -7.38
N GLY A 170 21.10 -4.27 -7.39
CA GLY A 170 21.89 -5.17 -6.51
C GLY A 170 21.71 -4.91 -5.01
N GLY A 171 20.55 -4.36 -4.59
CA GLY A 171 20.27 -4.02 -3.17
C GLY A 171 21.06 -2.82 -2.65
N LYS A 172 21.75 -2.06 -3.50
CA LYS A 172 22.46 -0.83 -3.12
C LYS A 172 21.47 0.22 -2.66
N CYS A 173 21.75 0.84 -1.51
CA CYS A 173 20.91 1.86 -0.90
C CYS A 173 21.60 3.24 -0.88
N ASP A 174 22.42 3.52 -1.89
CA ASP A 174 22.94 4.88 -2.13
C ASP A 174 21.85 5.78 -2.75
N SER A 175 22.04 7.09 -2.68
CA SER A 175 21.06 8.07 -3.13
C SER A 175 20.66 7.87 -4.60
N LYS A 176 21.60 7.48 -5.48
CA LYS A 176 21.36 7.26 -6.90
C LYS A 176 20.47 6.04 -7.13
N SER A 177 20.79 4.91 -6.49
CA SER A 177 19.99 3.68 -6.59
C SER A 177 18.58 3.86 -6.06
N ILE A 178 18.43 4.58 -4.93
CA ILE A 178 17.12 4.90 -4.35
C ILE A 178 16.30 5.77 -5.31
N GLN A 179 16.90 6.78 -5.91
CA GLN A 179 16.22 7.67 -6.86
C GLN A 179 15.76 6.90 -8.11
N ILE A 180 16.63 6.06 -8.70
CA ILE A 180 16.29 5.22 -9.85
C ILE A 180 15.12 4.28 -9.51
N ALA A 181 15.19 3.59 -8.36
CA ALA A 181 14.13 2.70 -7.92
C ALA A 181 12.81 3.45 -7.70
N SER A 182 12.86 4.63 -7.08
CA SER A 182 11.67 5.46 -6.83
C SER A 182 11.00 5.88 -8.13
N GLU A 183 11.77 6.29 -9.13
CA GLU A 183 11.24 6.70 -10.44
C GLU A 183 10.64 5.49 -11.19
N ARG A 184 11.32 4.35 -11.23
CA ARG A 184 10.77 3.12 -11.83
C ARG A 184 9.44 2.70 -11.20
N ILE A 185 9.33 2.78 -9.87
CA ILE A 185 8.08 2.49 -9.16
C ILE A 185 6.98 3.47 -9.58
N ARG A 186 7.30 4.76 -9.59
CA ARG A 186 6.37 5.83 -9.98
C ARG A 186 5.89 5.65 -11.42
N GLU A 187 6.79 5.45 -12.38
CA GLU A 187 6.45 5.20 -13.79
C GLU A 187 5.56 3.97 -13.97
N ALA A 188 5.89 2.87 -13.24
CA ALA A 188 5.10 1.65 -13.29
C ALA A 188 3.67 1.86 -12.75
N MET A 189 3.50 2.74 -11.75
CA MET A 189 2.18 3.12 -11.25
C MET A 189 1.42 4.00 -12.25
N ILE A 190 2.06 5.01 -12.85
CA ILE A 190 1.44 5.90 -13.84
C ILE A 190 0.93 5.12 -15.06
N LYS A 191 1.66 4.10 -15.51
CA LYS A 191 1.22 3.23 -16.64
C LYS A 191 -0.07 2.45 -16.36
N LEU A 192 -0.54 2.45 -15.11
CA LEU A 192 -1.77 1.77 -14.69
C LEU A 192 -2.95 2.74 -14.48
N SER A 193 -2.73 4.06 -14.65
CA SER A 193 -3.76 5.10 -14.51
C SER A 193 -4.83 5.04 -15.59
#